data_e705ea43026054b9e9e2c3b8e322ed40
#
_entry.id   e705ea43026054b9e9e2c3b8e322ed40
#
_cell.length_a   1.000
_cell.length_b   1.000
_cell.length_c   1.000
_cell.angle_alpha   90.00
_cell.angle_beta   90.00
_cell.angle_gamma   90.00
#
_symmetry.space_group_name_H-M   'P 1'
#
loop_
_entity.id
_entity.type
_entity.pdbx_description
1 polymer ?
#
loop_
_entity_poly.entity_id
_entity_poly.type
_entity_poly.pdbx_seq_one_letter_code
_entity_poly.pdbx_strand_id
1 'polypeptide(L)'
;MNRIEEMIRELCPNGVEYKALGEIGYFYGGLTGKGKDDFKNGNAKFITYMNVYSNPALDMNITDFVRIIDDEKQNKVRYCDILFTGSSETPDECGMSSVVTEHIEENLYLNSFCFGYRLNQPSLFNPHFLKHLFRSYELRRQIALTASGVTRF
;
A
#
# COMPACT_ATOMS: atom_id res chain seq x y z
N MET A 1 -32.64 7.54 11.97
CA MET A 1 -31.51 6.57 11.85
C MET A 1 -31.13 6.50 10.38
N ASN A 2 -29.86 6.59 10.07
CA ASN A 2 -29.42 6.46 8.67
C ASN A 2 -29.25 4.97 8.31
N ARG A 3 -29.20 4.67 7.03
CA ARG A 3 -29.08 3.29 6.53
C ARG A 3 -27.84 2.56 7.06
N ILE A 4 -26.75 3.28 7.34
CA ILE A 4 -25.51 2.69 7.88
C ILE A 4 -25.74 2.21 9.31
N GLU A 5 -26.41 3.01 10.15
CA GLU A 5 -26.73 2.64 11.53
C GLU A 5 -27.66 1.43 11.59
N GLU A 6 -28.63 1.36 10.67
CA GLU A 6 -29.51 0.19 10.51
C GLU A 6 -28.71 -1.06 10.15
N MET A 7 -27.83 -0.97 9.13
CA MET A 7 -26.97 -2.07 8.72
C MET A 7 -26.02 -2.53 9.83
N ILE A 8 -25.42 -1.62 10.58
CA ILE A 8 -24.55 -1.96 11.71
C ILE A 8 -25.36 -2.74 12.76
N ARG A 9 -26.57 -2.29 13.07
CA ARG A 9 -27.44 -2.96 14.05
C ARG A 9 -27.83 -4.36 13.60
N GLU A 10 -28.14 -4.56 12.31
CA GLU A 10 -28.53 -5.84 11.76
C GLU A 10 -27.35 -6.82 11.63
N LEU A 11 -26.22 -6.34 11.10
CA LEU A 11 -25.07 -7.18 10.79
C LEU A 11 -24.10 -7.37 11.97
N CYS A 12 -24.12 -6.45 12.93
CA CYS A 12 -23.24 -6.45 14.08
C CYS A 12 -24.06 -6.32 15.39
N PRO A 13 -25.00 -7.23 15.69
CA PRO A 13 -25.90 -7.09 16.85
C PRO A 13 -25.17 -7.07 18.18
N ASN A 14 -23.96 -7.61 18.25
CA ASN A 14 -23.09 -7.63 19.42
C ASN A 14 -21.99 -6.53 19.37
N GLY A 15 -22.13 -5.55 18.49
CA GLY A 15 -21.13 -4.50 18.24
C GLY A 15 -20.12 -4.88 17.18
N VAL A 16 -19.21 -3.95 16.89
CA VAL A 16 -18.10 -4.14 15.93
C VAL A 16 -16.83 -4.53 16.69
N GLU A 17 -16.05 -5.43 16.08
CA GLU A 17 -14.75 -5.83 16.62
C GLU A 17 -13.67 -4.85 16.18
N TYR A 18 -12.82 -4.43 17.12
CA TYR A 18 -11.65 -3.58 16.85
C TYR A 18 -10.39 -4.43 16.88
N LYS A 19 -9.58 -4.32 15.83
CA LYS A 19 -8.28 -4.99 15.73
C LYS A 19 -7.22 -4.01 15.28
N ALA A 20 -6.02 -4.13 15.84
CA ALA A 20 -4.86 -3.41 15.34
C ALA A 20 -4.44 -3.95 13.96
N LEU A 21 -3.89 -3.08 13.11
CA LEU A 21 -3.38 -3.49 11.81
C LEU A 21 -2.33 -4.60 11.91
N GLY A 22 -1.48 -4.60 12.95
CA GLY A 22 -0.49 -5.64 13.19
C GLY A 22 -1.07 -7.02 13.52
N GLU A 23 -2.34 -7.11 13.92
CA GLU A 23 -3.03 -8.39 14.19
C GLU A 23 -3.63 -9.00 12.91
N ILE A 24 -3.98 -8.19 11.94
CA ILE A 24 -4.69 -8.62 10.73
C ILE A 24 -3.84 -8.61 9.47
N GLY A 25 -2.59 -8.19 9.57
CA GLY A 25 -1.67 -8.13 8.43
C GLY A 25 -0.24 -7.87 8.87
N TYR A 26 0.63 -7.69 7.89
CA TYR A 26 2.05 -7.42 8.11
C TYR A 26 2.62 -6.47 7.06
N PHE A 27 3.68 -5.75 7.43
CA PHE A 27 4.40 -4.86 6.53
C PHE A 27 5.55 -5.56 5.83
N TYR A 28 5.85 -5.13 4.62
CA TYR A 28 7.03 -5.55 3.87
C TYR A 28 7.65 -4.38 3.12
N GLY A 29 8.96 -4.39 2.96
CA GLY A 29 9.70 -3.34 2.24
C GLY A 29 9.64 -3.49 0.72
N GLY A 30 9.94 -2.41 0.02
CA GLY A 30 10.19 -2.40 -1.41
C GLY A 30 11.55 -3.02 -1.78
N LEU A 31 11.98 -2.78 -3.02
CA LEU A 31 13.26 -3.26 -3.56
C LEU A 31 14.45 -2.91 -2.65
N THR A 32 15.37 -3.85 -2.51
CA THR A 32 16.62 -3.67 -1.75
C THR A 32 17.83 -3.96 -2.64
N GLY A 33 18.96 -3.29 -2.35
CA GLY A 33 20.24 -3.55 -3.00
C GLY A 33 20.32 -3.19 -4.48
N LYS A 34 19.44 -2.33 -4.99
CA LYS A 34 19.42 -1.90 -6.39
C LYS A 34 20.15 -0.57 -6.59
N GLY A 35 21.04 -0.52 -7.58
CA GLY A 35 21.73 0.68 -8.01
C GLY A 35 21.15 1.26 -9.30
N LYS A 36 21.68 2.41 -9.73
CA LYS A 36 21.23 3.10 -10.95
C LYS A 36 21.23 2.23 -12.20
N ASP A 37 22.19 1.31 -12.31
CA ASP A 37 22.36 0.47 -13.50
C ASP A 37 21.30 -0.62 -13.57
N ASP A 38 20.73 -1.04 -12.44
CA ASP A 38 19.63 -2.02 -12.38
C ASP A 38 18.33 -1.49 -12.99
N PHE A 39 18.20 -0.17 -13.13
CA PHE A 39 17.02 0.48 -13.71
C PHE A 39 17.17 0.84 -15.21
N LYS A 40 18.35 0.65 -15.80
CA LYS A 40 18.60 1.01 -17.21
C LYS A 40 18.09 -0.06 -18.19
N ASN A 41 18.28 -1.32 -17.86
CA ASN A 41 17.90 -2.47 -18.69
C ASN A 41 17.20 -3.53 -17.83
N GLY A 42 16.08 -3.15 -17.23
CA GLY A 42 15.31 -4.02 -16.36
C GLY A 42 14.56 -5.12 -17.12
N ASN A 43 14.35 -6.24 -16.45
CA ASN A 43 13.60 -7.38 -16.93
C ASN A 43 12.28 -7.62 -16.18
N ALA A 44 12.01 -6.85 -15.15
CA ALA A 44 10.81 -6.97 -14.34
C ALA A 44 10.21 -5.59 -14.04
N LYS A 45 8.90 -5.50 -14.02
CA LYS A 45 8.19 -4.25 -13.71
C LYS A 45 8.25 -3.90 -12.24
N PHE A 46 8.34 -2.62 -11.94
CA PHE A 46 8.23 -2.11 -10.58
C PHE A 46 7.35 -0.87 -10.50
N ILE A 47 6.71 -0.71 -9.35
CA ILE A 47 5.83 0.39 -9.02
C ILE A 47 6.68 1.56 -8.52
N THR A 48 6.52 2.72 -9.14
CA THR A 48 7.23 3.95 -8.76
C THR A 48 6.60 4.61 -7.52
N TYR A 49 7.38 5.45 -6.85
CA TYR A 49 6.89 6.31 -5.77
C TYR A 49 5.68 7.14 -6.21
N MET A 50 5.74 7.76 -7.39
CA MET A 50 4.67 8.63 -7.89
C MET A 50 3.38 7.86 -8.20
N ASN A 51 3.47 6.60 -8.62
CA ASN A 51 2.28 5.78 -8.80
C ASN A 51 1.55 5.57 -7.47
N VAL A 52 2.28 5.24 -6.41
CA VAL A 52 1.72 5.09 -5.06
C VAL A 52 1.16 6.42 -4.54
N TYR A 53 1.91 7.49 -4.68
CA TYR A 53 1.55 8.82 -4.18
C TYR A 53 0.29 9.39 -4.85
N SER A 54 0.19 9.26 -6.17
CA SER A 54 -0.83 9.95 -6.96
C SER A 54 -2.14 9.19 -7.12
N ASN A 55 -2.15 7.87 -6.92
CA ASN A 55 -3.28 7.02 -7.29
C ASN A 55 -3.84 6.26 -6.08
N PRO A 56 -5.09 6.51 -5.67
CA PRO A 56 -5.77 5.71 -4.64
C PRO A 56 -5.88 4.22 -4.99
N ALA A 57 -6.22 3.91 -6.23
CA ALA A 57 -6.05 2.59 -6.84
C ALA A 57 -4.78 2.61 -7.68
N LEU A 58 -3.92 1.60 -7.51
CA LEU A 58 -2.68 1.49 -8.27
C LEU A 58 -2.95 1.53 -9.77
N ASP A 59 -2.22 2.40 -10.49
CA ASP A 59 -2.23 2.39 -11.95
C ASP A 59 -1.40 1.19 -12.44
N MET A 60 -2.07 0.25 -13.10
CA MET A 60 -1.45 -0.98 -13.61
C MET A 60 -0.76 -0.82 -14.97
N ASN A 61 -0.82 0.37 -15.59
CA ASN A 61 -0.06 0.71 -16.79
C ASN A 61 1.41 1.02 -16.45
N ILE A 62 2.10 0.02 -15.90
CA ILE A 62 3.47 0.16 -15.41
C ILE A 62 4.45 0.00 -16.56
N THR A 63 5.30 1.01 -16.75
CA THR A 63 6.32 1.08 -17.81
C THR A 63 7.74 1.16 -17.27
N ASP A 64 7.90 1.10 -15.96
CA ASP A 64 9.20 1.17 -15.29
C ASP A 64 9.71 -0.24 -14.98
N PHE A 65 11.00 -0.46 -15.26
CA PHE A 65 11.62 -1.77 -15.15
C PHE A 65 12.84 -1.74 -14.25
N VAL A 66 13.05 -2.83 -13.56
CA VAL A 66 14.23 -3.10 -12.73
C VAL A 66 14.82 -4.45 -13.08
N ARG A 67 16.12 -4.58 -12.98
CA ARG A 67 16.82 -5.83 -13.19
C ARG A 67 16.69 -6.72 -11.95
N ILE A 68 16.11 -7.88 -12.12
CA ILE A 68 16.04 -8.95 -11.11
C ILE A 68 16.84 -10.14 -11.64
N ILE A 69 17.79 -10.60 -10.86
CA ILE A 69 18.60 -11.79 -11.20
C ILE A 69 17.95 -13.06 -10.63
N ASP A 70 18.31 -14.20 -11.21
CA ASP A 70 17.81 -15.49 -10.75
C ASP A 70 18.15 -15.72 -9.26
N ASP A 71 17.21 -16.31 -8.52
CA ASP A 71 17.29 -16.59 -7.08
C ASP A 71 17.40 -15.36 -6.18
N GLU A 72 17.26 -14.16 -6.71
CA GLU A 72 17.23 -12.94 -5.91
C GLU A 72 15.96 -12.85 -5.07
N LYS A 73 16.14 -12.66 -3.77
CA LYS A 73 15.03 -12.52 -2.82
C LYS A 73 14.55 -11.07 -2.77
N GLN A 74 13.45 -10.79 -3.43
CA GLN A 74 12.76 -9.50 -3.38
C GLN A 74 11.29 -9.73 -3.05
N ASN A 75 10.70 -8.82 -2.28
CA ASN A 75 9.26 -8.85 -2.01
C ASN A 75 8.47 -8.53 -3.29
N LYS A 76 7.44 -9.32 -3.55
CA LYS A 76 6.53 -9.13 -4.68
C LYS A 76 5.22 -8.55 -4.19
N VAL A 77 4.69 -7.61 -4.95
CA VAL A 77 3.36 -7.03 -4.71
C VAL A 77 2.29 -8.02 -5.14
N ARG A 78 1.18 -8.06 -4.41
CA ARG A 78 0.04 -8.95 -4.66
C ARG A 78 -1.27 -8.18 -4.70
N TYR A 79 -2.28 -8.80 -5.27
CA TYR A 79 -3.66 -8.31 -5.22
C TYR A 79 -4.09 -8.01 -3.77
N CYS A 80 -4.81 -6.92 -3.59
CA CYS A 80 -5.31 -6.43 -2.29
C CYS A 80 -4.22 -5.88 -1.34
N ASP A 81 -2.95 -5.81 -1.74
CA ASP A 81 -1.93 -5.11 -0.97
C ASP A 81 -2.23 -3.60 -0.89
N ILE A 82 -1.95 -3.02 0.26
CA ILE A 82 -1.97 -1.57 0.46
C ILE A 82 -0.52 -1.08 0.45
N LEU A 83 -0.20 -0.20 -0.49
CA LEU A 83 1.14 0.35 -0.67
C LEU A 83 1.21 1.75 -0.08
N PHE A 84 2.33 2.08 0.56
CA PHE A 84 2.55 3.38 1.19
C PHE A 84 3.85 4.01 0.74
N THR A 85 3.86 5.33 0.61
CA THR A 85 5.11 6.09 0.49
C THR A 85 5.82 6.12 1.83
N GLY A 86 7.12 5.82 1.84
CA GLY A 86 7.91 5.70 3.07
C GLY A 86 8.51 7.02 3.57
N SER A 87 8.50 8.05 2.76
CA SER A 87 8.95 9.38 3.16
C SER A 87 8.31 10.48 2.32
N SER A 88 8.23 11.69 2.87
CA SER A 88 7.65 12.85 2.22
C SER A 88 8.37 14.13 2.62
N GLU A 89 8.08 15.23 1.95
CA GLU A 89 8.63 16.56 2.29
C GLU A 89 7.83 17.23 3.41
N THR A 90 6.57 16.88 3.57
CA THR A 90 5.69 17.39 4.64
C THR A 90 5.06 16.26 5.42
N PRO A 91 4.72 16.48 6.72
CA PRO A 91 4.03 15.47 7.53
C PRO A 91 2.67 15.05 6.96
N ASP A 92 1.94 15.99 6.37
CA ASP A 92 0.61 15.75 5.82
C ASP A 92 0.62 14.83 4.59
N GLU A 93 1.74 14.75 3.88
CA GLU A 93 1.94 13.89 2.72
C GLU A 93 2.57 12.53 3.08
N CYS A 94 2.98 12.35 4.33
CA CYS A 94 3.60 11.12 4.82
C CYS A 94 2.66 9.92 4.69
N GLY A 95 3.19 8.77 4.31
CA GLY A 95 2.44 7.53 4.24
C GLY A 95 1.22 7.58 3.31
N MET A 96 1.36 8.24 2.16
CA MET A 96 0.30 8.25 1.14
C MET A 96 0.11 6.84 0.58
N SER A 97 -1.14 6.41 0.43
CA SER A 97 -1.46 5.04 0.10
C SER A 97 -1.99 4.84 -1.32
N SER A 98 -1.76 3.64 -1.84
CA SER A 98 -2.37 3.13 -3.07
C SER A 98 -2.72 1.66 -2.87
N VAL A 99 -3.88 1.23 -3.34
CA VAL A 99 -4.34 -0.16 -3.16
C VAL A 99 -4.30 -0.90 -4.49
N VAL A 100 -3.82 -2.13 -4.47
CA VAL A 100 -3.83 -3.02 -5.64
C VAL A 100 -5.23 -3.60 -5.81
N THR A 101 -5.99 -3.02 -6.72
CA THR A 101 -7.40 -3.38 -6.97
C THR A 101 -7.60 -4.36 -8.11
N GLU A 102 -6.54 -4.67 -8.86
CA GLU A 102 -6.56 -5.60 -9.99
C GLU A 102 -5.65 -6.79 -9.74
N HIS A 103 -5.99 -7.93 -10.34
CA HIS A 103 -5.14 -9.12 -10.27
C HIS A 103 -3.83 -8.90 -11.04
N ILE A 104 -2.74 -9.44 -10.50
CA ILE A 104 -1.40 -9.33 -11.06
C ILE A 104 -1.03 -10.68 -11.68
N GLU A 105 -0.75 -10.68 -12.98
CA GLU A 105 -0.39 -11.89 -13.73
C GLU A 105 1.12 -12.16 -13.76
N GLU A 106 1.92 -11.12 -13.56
CA GLU A 106 3.39 -11.18 -13.60
C GLU A 106 4.03 -10.77 -12.27
N ASN A 107 5.33 -11.03 -12.11
CA ASN A 107 6.05 -10.54 -10.93
C ASN A 107 6.11 -9.02 -10.96
N LEU A 108 5.65 -8.38 -9.89
CA LEU A 108 5.63 -6.94 -9.73
C LEU A 108 6.33 -6.55 -8.44
N TYR A 109 7.23 -5.60 -8.52
CA TYR A 109 8.05 -5.14 -7.41
C TYR A 109 7.68 -3.71 -7.03
N LEU A 110 8.13 -3.28 -5.85
CA LEU A 110 7.81 -1.97 -5.29
C LEU A 110 9.08 -1.15 -5.11
N ASN A 111 9.00 0.14 -5.42
CA ASN A 111 10.08 1.10 -5.21
C ASN A 111 10.64 1.01 -3.77
N SER A 112 11.94 1.19 -3.61
CA SER A 112 12.65 1.11 -2.31
C SER A 112 12.25 2.18 -1.30
N PHE A 113 11.67 3.30 -1.74
CA PHE A 113 11.15 4.36 -0.87
C PHE A 113 9.69 4.14 -0.46
N CYS A 114 9.11 3.01 -0.84
CA CYS A 114 7.77 2.60 -0.50
C CYS A 114 7.81 1.30 0.32
N PHE A 115 6.72 1.03 1.01
CA PHE A 115 6.49 -0.24 1.70
C PHE A 115 5.06 -0.70 1.49
N GLY A 116 4.84 -1.99 1.63
CA GLY A 116 3.52 -2.60 1.49
C GLY A 116 2.98 -3.11 2.81
N TYR A 117 1.66 -3.19 2.89
CA TYR A 117 0.93 -3.84 3.95
C TYR A 117 0.04 -4.93 3.36
N ARG A 118 0.19 -6.14 3.84
CA ARG A 118 -0.55 -7.31 3.35
C ARG A 118 -1.44 -7.88 4.42
N LEU A 119 -2.72 -8.01 4.08
CA LEU A 119 -3.71 -8.64 4.95
C LEU A 119 -3.50 -10.16 5.02
N ASN A 120 -3.64 -10.74 6.22
CA ASN A 120 -3.54 -12.19 6.42
C ASN A 120 -4.68 -12.94 5.71
N GLN A 121 -5.86 -12.31 5.64
CA GLN A 121 -7.06 -12.84 4.99
C GLN A 121 -7.65 -11.78 4.04
N PRO A 122 -7.03 -11.55 2.87
CA PRO A 122 -7.46 -10.49 1.95
C PRO A 122 -8.87 -10.71 1.40
N SER A 123 -9.36 -11.94 1.34
CA SER A 123 -10.72 -12.26 0.89
C SER A 123 -11.84 -11.68 1.76
N LEU A 124 -11.54 -11.28 2.99
CA LEU A 124 -12.49 -10.61 3.89
C LEU A 124 -12.67 -9.12 3.59
N PHE A 125 -11.86 -8.57 2.69
CA PHE A 125 -11.81 -7.13 2.42
C PHE A 125 -12.10 -6.84 0.95
N ASN A 126 -12.74 -5.69 0.72
CA ASN A 126 -12.92 -5.17 -0.63
C ASN A 126 -11.81 -4.13 -0.92
N PRO A 127 -10.90 -4.37 -1.88
CA PRO A 127 -9.81 -3.44 -2.17
C PRO A 127 -10.32 -2.08 -2.67
N HIS A 128 -11.46 -2.01 -3.33
CA HIS A 128 -12.08 -0.74 -3.74
C HIS A 128 -12.60 0.07 -2.54
N PHE A 129 -13.00 -0.57 -1.46
CA PHE A 129 -13.29 0.10 -0.20
C PHE A 129 -11.99 0.56 0.49
N LEU A 130 -10.97 -0.31 0.53
CA LEU A 130 -9.69 -0.01 1.19
C LEU A 130 -9.01 1.22 0.60
N LYS A 131 -9.06 1.43 -0.72
CA LYS A 131 -8.47 2.63 -1.35
C LYS A 131 -9.06 3.94 -0.84
N HIS A 132 -10.34 3.96 -0.51
CA HIS A 132 -10.99 5.12 0.10
C HIS A 132 -10.72 5.22 1.58
N LEU A 133 -10.76 4.09 2.30
CA LEU A 133 -10.50 4.03 3.72
C LEU A 133 -9.11 4.58 4.07
N PHE A 134 -8.06 4.10 3.38
CA PHE A 134 -6.67 4.52 3.65
C PHE A 134 -6.34 5.94 3.21
N ARG A 135 -7.20 6.56 2.42
CA ARG A 135 -7.13 8.00 2.08
C ARG A 135 -8.19 8.85 2.78
N SER A 136 -8.99 8.26 3.67
CA SER A 136 -9.95 9.01 4.47
C SER A 136 -9.25 10.01 5.40
N TYR A 137 -9.95 11.09 5.72
CA TYR A 137 -9.45 12.12 6.62
C TYR A 137 -8.96 11.53 7.96
N GLU A 138 -9.74 10.62 8.54
CA GLU A 138 -9.42 10.02 9.84
C GLU A 138 -8.12 9.22 9.83
N LEU A 139 -7.92 8.36 8.84
CA LEU A 139 -6.67 7.59 8.72
C LEU A 139 -5.49 8.47 8.32
N ARG A 140 -5.68 9.40 7.40
CA ARG A 140 -4.63 10.35 7.01
C ARG A 140 -4.13 11.17 8.19
N ARG A 141 -5.05 11.65 9.02
CA ARG A 141 -4.72 12.38 10.24
C ARG A 141 -3.91 11.53 11.23
N GLN A 142 -4.32 10.30 11.47
CA GLN A 142 -3.59 9.39 12.36
C GLN A 142 -2.17 9.11 11.86
N ILE A 143 -2.00 8.88 10.56
CA ILE A 143 -0.69 8.67 9.95
C ILE A 143 0.19 9.93 10.10
N ALA A 144 -0.33 11.11 9.79
CA ALA A 144 0.41 12.37 9.90
C ALA A 144 0.88 12.64 11.35
N LEU A 145 0.09 12.28 12.35
CA LEU A 145 0.46 12.42 13.75
C LEU A 145 1.64 11.52 14.19
N THR A 146 1.88 10.44 13.46
CA THR A 146 3.00 9.54 13.73
C THR A 146 4.27 9.89 12.93
N ALA A 147 4.17 10.83 12.00
CA ALA A 147 5.30 11.27 11.19
C ALA A 147 6.40 11.88 12.05
N SER A 148 7.63 11.53 11.75
CA SER A 148 8.82 12.05 12.44
C SER A 148 9.90 12.44 11.43
N GLY A 149 10.68 13.46 11.74
CA GLY A 149 11.75 13.96 10.88
C GLY A 149 11.90 15.48 11.00
N VAL A 150 12.88 16.01 10.29
CA VAL A 150 13.18 17.47 10.26
C VAL A 150 13.06 18.01 8.84
N THR A 151 13.65 17.34 7.86
CA THR A 151 13.64 17.73 6.45
C THR A 151 12.85 16.76 5.57
N ARG A 152 12.68 15.52 6.04
CA ARG A 152 11.82 14.50 5.44
C ARG A 152 11.11 13.72 6.54
N PHE A 153 9.90 13.28 6.26
CA PHE A 153 8.97 12.59 7.17
C PHE A 153 8.65 11.19 6.70
#